data_83ac0a49289c7eb9bdbe60e13410d656
#
_entry.id   83ac0a49289c7eb9bdbe60e13410d656
#
_cell.length_a   1.000
_cell.length_b   1.000
_cell.length_c   1.000
_cell.angle_alpha   90.00
_cell.angle_beta   90.00
_cell.angle_gamma   90.00
#
_symmetry.space_group_name_H-M   'P 1'
#
loop_
_entity.id
_entity.type
_entity.pdbx_description
1 polymer ?
#
loop_
_entity_poly.entity_id
_entity_poly.type
_entity_poly.pdbx_seq_one_letter_code
_entity_poly.pdbx_strand_id
1 'polypeptide(L)'
;IGDIQGKDPVEAALDLLIEEENAVGMIDYYGSEELVIKFMKRPEQNFCTDGLLGGKPHPRVYGAFARGIGRYVRELKALSLEEAIFKMTYKSALTMGIKDRGHLAPGTKADIVIFDKNKIIDKGTYVEPTQYADGIKYVIVNGYAVIRDGDYVGGSSGTIVKL
;
A
#
# COMPACT_ATOMS: atom_id res chain seq x y z
N ILE A 1 10.25 27.42 2.77
CA ILE A 1 11.46 27.80 2.01
C ILE A 1 11.38 29.29 1.69
N GLY A 2 10.26 29.79 1.13
CA GLY A 2 10.06 31.21 0.83
C GLY A 2 10.38 32.11 2.02
N ASP A 3 9.80 31.82 3.19
CA ASP A 3 10.07 32.59 4.41
C ASP A 3 11.56 32.59 4.82
N ILE A 4 12.24 31.45 4.66
CA ILE A 4 13.68 31.31 4.97
C ILE A 4 14.54 32.13 4.01
N GLN A 5 14.12 32.20 2.74
CA GLN A 5 14.84 32.89 1.68
C GLN A 5 14.41 34.36 1.53
N GLY A 6 13.37 34.81 2.24
CA GLY A 6 12.80 36.14 2.09
C GLY A 6 12.19 36.40 0.71
N LYS A 7 11.69 35.37 0.04
CA LYS A 7 11.10 35.39 -1.30
C LYS A 7 9.60 35.05 -1.25
N ASP A 8 8.89 35.40 -2.28
CA ASP A 8 7.55 34.89 -2.53
C ASP A 8 7.58 33.34 -2.60
N PRO A 9 6.62 32.62 -2.00
CA PRO A 9 6.62 31.16 -2.00
C PRO A 9 6.62 30.51 -3.39
N VAL A 10 5.99 31.13 -4.38
CA VAL A 10 5.96 30.64 -5.76
C VAL A 10 7.32 30.84 -6.44
N GLU A 11 7.93 32.03 -6.27
CA GLU A 11 9.28 32.28 -6.76
C GLU A 11 10.29 31.31 -6.15
N ALA A 12 10.24 31.09 -4.84
CA ALA A 12 11.13 30.15 -4.16
C ALA A 12 10.96 28.71 -4.66
N ALA A 13 9.73 28.31 -4.98
CA ALA A 13 9.47 26.99 -5.55
C ALA A 13 10.00 26.85 -6.98
N LEU A 14 9.83 27.90 -7.81
CA LEU A 14 10.36 27.91 -9.18
C LEU A 14 11.89 27.90 -9.21
N ASP A 15 12.52 28.72 -8.36
CA ASP A 15 13.98 28.74 -8.23
C ASP A 15 14.51 27.35 -7.83
N LEU A 16 13.88 26.68 -6.85
CA LEU A 16 14.27 25.35 -6.42
C LEU A 16 14.15 24.33 -7.56
N LEU A 17 13.08 24.38 -8.36
CA LEU A 17 12.91 23.50 -9.50
C LEU A 17 13.98 23.73 -10.58
N ILE A 18 14.41 24.99 -10.77
CA ILE A 18 15.47 25.34 -11.72
C ILE A 18 16.83 24.84 -11.18
N GLU A 19 17.15 25.17 -9.92
CA GLU A 19 18.43 24.80 -9.28
C GLU A 19 18.65 23.28 -9.24
N GLU A 20 17.58 22.51 -8.98
CA GLU A 20 17.63 21.05 -8.87
C GLU A 20 17.27 20.32 -10.19
N GLU A 21 17.24 21.03 -11.30
CA GLU A 21 16.92 20.47 -12.63
C GLU A 21 15.62 19.63 -12.64
N ASN A 22 14.61 20.11 -11.92
CA ASN A 22 13.31 19.42 -11.70
C ASN A 22 13.41 18.07 -10.93
N ALA A 23 14.52 17.81 -10.24
CA ALA A 23 14.72 16.62 -9.43
C ALA A 23 14.27 16.79 -7.96
N VAL A 24 13.16 17.53 -7.75
CA VAL A 24 12.62 17.84 -6.42
C VAL A 24 11.52 16.87 -6.05
N GLY A 25 11.68 16.17 -4.93
CA GLY A 25 10.59 15.42 -4.30
C GLY A 25 9.81 16.29 -3.32
N MET A 26 8.48 16.05 -3.23
CA MET A 26 7.65 16.73 -2.24
C MET A 26 6.86 15.74 -1.38
N ILE A 27 6.51 16.16 -0.18
CA ILE A 27 5.52 15.50 0.68
C ILE A 27 4.37 16.47 0.86
N ASP A 28 3.18 16.07 0.44
CA ASP A 28 1.97 16.87 0.52
C ASP A 28 1.00 16.32 1.58
N TYR A 29 0.50 17.23 2.44
CA TYR A 29 -0.47 16.94 3.49
C TYR A 29 -1.80 17.62 3.15
N TYR A 30 -2.58 17.02 2.27
CA TYR A 30 -3.81 17.61 1.72
C TYR A 30 -5.10 16.98 2.23
N GLY A 31 -5.03 15.91 3.00
CA GLY A 31 -6.22 15.17 3.46
C GLY A 31 -6.27 14.99 4.97
N SER A 32 -7.44 14.65 5.48
CA SER A 32 -7.61 14.24 6.86
C SER A 32 -7.89 12.74 6.97
N GLU A 33 -7.48 12.10 8.09
CA GLU A 33 -7.77 10.68 8.35
C GLU A 33 -9.28 10.42 8.40
N GLU A 34 -10.08 11.40 8.83
CA GLU A 34 -11.55 11.31 8.82
C GLU A 34 -12.11 11.13 7.41
N LEU A 35 -11.61 11.89 6.43
CA LEU A 35 -12.00 11.75 5.03
C LEU A 35 -11.56 10.40 4.46
N VAL A 36 -10.35 9.95 4.78
CA VAL A 36 -9.86 8.61 4.39
C VAL A 36 -10.83 7.53 4.89
N ILE A 37 -11.24 7.59 6.15
CA ILE A 37 -12.21 6.65 6.73
C ILE A 37 -13.57 6.73 6.05
N LYS A 38 -14.07 7.93 5.74
CA LYS A 38 -15.32 8.11 5.00
C LYS A 38 -15.26 7.45 3.62
N PHE A 39 -14.17 7.63 2.89
CA PHE A 39 -13.98 6.97 1.60
C PHE A 39 -13.81 5.45 1.74
N MET A 40 -13.06 4.97 2.72
CA MET A 40 -12.89 3.53 2.96
C MET A 40 -14.22 2.80 3.20
N LYS A 41 -15.18 3.46 3.86
CA LYS A 41 -16.52 2.90 4.13
C LYS A 41 -17.43 2.86 2.91
N ARG A 42 -17.08 3.54 1.82
CA ARG A 42 -17.88 3.48 0.59
C ARG A 42 -17.80 2.11 -0.06
N PRO A 43 -18.94 1.55 -0.50
CA PRO A 43 -18.95 0.24 -1.15
C PRO A 43 -18.19 0.23 -2.47
N GLU A 44 -18.02 1.38 -3.13
CA GLU A 44 -17.33 1.49 -4.41
C GLU A 44 -15.80 1.47 -4.26
N GLN A 45 -15.28 1.80 -3.07
CA GLN A 45 -13.84 1.94 -2.85
C GLN A 45 -13.12 0.59 -2.87
N ASN A 46 -11.96 0.54 -3.53
CA ASN A 46 -10.98 -0.53 -3.50
C ASN A 46 -9.70 -0.05 -2.82
N PHE A 47 -8.90 -0.96 -2.28
CA PHE A 47 -7.56 -0.64 -1.80
C PHE A 47 -6.55 -0.66 -2.94
N CYS A 48 -5.63 0.29 -2.92
CA CYS A 48 -4.42 0.29 -3.74
C CYS A 48 -3.28 0.96 -2.99
N THR A 49 -2.06 0.82 -3.49
CA THR A 49 -0.89 1.48 -2.91
C THR A 49 -0.67 2.88 -3.47
N ASP A 50 -1.10 3.14 -4.69
CA ASP A 50 -0.73 4.33 -5.48
C ASP A 50 0.79 4.59 -5.38
N GLY A 51 1.55 3.50 -5.41
CA GLY A 51 2.98 3.49 -5.12
C GLY A 51 3.82 3.64 -6.36
N LEU A 52 4.70 4.63 -6.36
CA LEU A 52 5.75 4.78 -7.35
C LEU A 52 7.06 4.30 -6.72
N LEU A 53 7.73 3.35 -7.38
CA LEU A 53 9.04 2.87 -7.00
C LEU A 53 10.10 3.77 -7.63
N GLY A 54 10.98 4.32 -6.82
CA GLY A 54 12.08 5.16 -7.25
C GLY A 54 12.57 6.05 -6.12
N GLY A 55 13.88 6.28 -6.03
CA GLY A 55 14.48 7.11 -5.01
C GLY A 55 14.03 6.73 -3.59
N LYS A 56 13.44 7.68 -2.88
CA LYS A 56 12.84 7.51 -1.56
C LYS A 56 11.31 7.50 -1.69
N PRO A 57 10.67 6.33 -1.87
CA PRO A 57 9.25 6.25 -2.16
C PRO A 57 8.39 6.63 -0.95
N HIS A 58 7.12 6.96 -1.18
CA HIS A 58 6.16 7.11 -0.09
C HIS A 58 6.00 5.76 0.66
N PRO A 59 5.89 5.75 2.00
CA PRO A 59 5.76 4.52 2.81
C PRO A 59 4.60 3.61 2.39
N ARG A 60 3.56 4.16 1.75
CA ARG A 60 2.40 3.39 1.27
C ARG A 60 2.75 2.27 0.28
N VAL A 61 3.88 2.40 -0.44
CA VAL A 61 4.36 1.36 -1.37
C VAL A 61 4.51 0.02 -0.66
N TYR A 62 5.07 0.04 0.55
CA TYR A 62 5.35 -1.14 1.35
C TYR A 62 4.27 -1.45 2.38
N GLY A 63 3.52 -0.45 2.84
CA GLY A 63 2.69 -0.55 4.03
C GLY A 63 1.18 -0.39 3.85
N ALA A 64 0.66 0.06 2.70
CA ALA A 64 -0.76 0.43 2.56
C ALA A 64 -1.74 -0.67 3.01
N PHE A 65 -1.52 -1.92 2.59
CA PHE A 65 -2.41 -3.03 2.94
C PHE A 65 -2.28 -3.46 4.40
N ALA A 66 -1.05 -3.50 4.91
CA ALA A 66 -0.81 -3.82 6.33
C ALA A 66 -1.40 -2.74 7.24
N ARG A 67 -1.25 -1.45 6.88
CA ARG A 67 -1.89 -0.32 7.57
C ARG A 67 -3.40 -0.41 7.52
N GLY A 68 -3.97 -0.84 6.40
CA GLY A 68 -5.40 -1.09 6.25
C GLY A 68 -5.92 -2.02 7.32
N ILE A 69 -5.23 -3.12 7.60
CA ILE A 69 -5.61 -4.09 8.62
C ILE A 69 -5.20 -3.62 10.03
N GLY A 70 -3.96 -3.20 10.22
CA GLY A 70 -3.45 -2.80 11.53
C GLY A 70 -4.15 -1.55 12.07
N ARG A 71 -4.11 -0.46 11.33
CA ARG A 71 -4.64 0.83 11.76
C ARG A 71 -6.17 0.89 11.64
N TYR A 72 -6.72 0.63 10.45
CA TYR A 72 -8.13 0.92 10.18
C TYR A 72 -9.09 -0.18 10.63
N VAL A 73 -8.66 -1.44 10.65
CA VAL A 73 -9.46 -2.54 11.20
C VAL A 73 -9.23 -2.70 12.69
N ARG A 74 -7.97 -2.99 13.12
CA ARG A 74 -7.68 -3.35 14.50
C ARG A 74 -7.78 -2.18 15.48
N GLU A 75 -7.13 -1.04 15.18
CA GLU A 75 -7.07 0.10 16.11
C GLU A 75 -8.31 0.98 16.03
N LEU A 76 -8.64 1.47 14.85
CA LEU A 76 -9.74 2.43 14.64
C LEU A 76 -11.10 1.78 14.46
N LYS A 77 -11.16 0.47 14.20
CA LYS A 77 -12.41 -0.27 13.94
C LYS A 77 -13.29 0.40 12.87
N ALA A 78 -12.65 1.00 11.88
CA ALA A 78 -13.32 1.71 10.80
C ALA A 78 -14.02 0.75 9.81
N LEU A 79 -13.45 -0.46 9.63
CA LEU A 79 -13.97 -1.56 8.82
C LEU A 79 -13.92 -2.85 9.63
N SER A 80 -14.74 -3.85 9.28
CA SER A 80 -14.49 -5.23 9.72
C SER A 80 -13.28 -5.82 8.99
N LEU A 81 -12.71 -6.89 9.54
CA LEU A 81 -11.59 -7.58 8.88
C LEU A 81 -12.03 -8.16 7.54
N GLU A 82 -13.19 -8.78 7.51
CA GLU A 82 -13.78 -9.39 6.32
C GLU A 82 -14.01 -8.37 5.21
N GLU A 83 -14.55 -7.20 5.56
CA GLU A 83 -14.78 -6.11 4.60
C GLU A 83 -13.45 -5.57 4.04
N ALA A 84 -12.46 -5.36 4.90
CA ALA A 84 -11.14 -4.90 4.46
C ALA A 84 -10.48 -5.92 3.51
N ILE A 85 -10.46 -7.21 3.88
CA ILE A 85 -9.92 -8.27 3.03
C ILE A 85 -10.67 -8.35 1.70
N PHE A 86 -12.00 -8.30 1.71
CA PHE A 86 -12.80 -8.31 0.49
C PHE A 86 -12.42 -7.15 -0.45
N LYS A 87 -12.30 -5.94 0.08
CA LYS A 87 -11.90 -4.74 -0.69
C LYS A 87 -10.46 -4.80 -1.20
N MET A 88 -9.56 -5.45 -0.46
CA MET A 88 -8.15 -5.62 -0.82
C MET A 88 -7.92 -6.73 -1.86
N THR A 89 -8.85 -7.66 -2.02
CA THR A 89 -8.65 -8.88 -2.80
C THR A 89 -9.76 -9.08 -3.84
N TYR A 90 -10.83 -9.78 -3.49
CA TYR A 90 -11.84 -10.23 -4.44
C TYR A 90 -12.59 -9.08 -5.12
N LYS A 91 -12.96 -8.05 -4.37
CA LYS A 91 -13.60 -6.87 -4.94
C LYS A 91 -12.70 -6.17 -5.96
N SER A 92 -11.41 -6.01 -5.65
CA SER A 92 -10.44 -5.43 -6.58
C SER A 92 -10.28 -6.28 -7.84
N ALA A 93 -10.21 -7.62 -7.69
CA ALA A 93 -10.16 -8.55 -8.81
C ALA A 93 -11.41 -8.43 -9.70
N LEU A 94 -12.61 -8.40 -9.10
CA LEU A 94 -13.87 -8.21 -9.84
C LEU A 94 -13.90 -6.89 -10.60
N THR A 95 -13.47 -5.80 -9.97
CA THR A 95 -13.42 -4.46 -10.58
C THR A 95 -12.53 -4.44 -11.82
N MET A 96 -11.43 -5.19 -11.77
CA MET A 96 -10.46 -5.32 -12.87
C MET A 96 -10.82 -6.42 -13.88
N GLY A 97 -11.92 -7.15 -13.69
CA GLY A 97 -12.30 -8.26 -14.58
C GLY A 97 -11.48 -9.55 -14.41
N ILE A 98 -10.67 -9.66 -13.34
CA ILE A 98 -9.85 -10.83 -13.05
C ILE A 98 -10.73 -11.90 -12.39
N LYS A 99 -10.80 -13.08 -12.98
CA LYS A 99 -11.77 -14.13 -12.58
C LYS A 99 -11.15 -15.26 -11.75
N ASP A 100 -9.85 -15.48 -11.90
CA ASP A 100 -9.14 -16.64 -11.33
C ASP A 100 -8.30 -16.32 -10.08
N ARG A 101 -8.46 -15.12 -9.51
CA ARG A 101 -7.69 -14.61 -8.36
C ARG A 101 -8.57 -13.82 -7.39
N GLY A 102 -8.00 -13.49 -6.23
CA GLY A 102 -8.62 -12.62 -5.23
C GLY A 102 -9.57 -13.34 -4.27
N HIS A 103 -9.78 -14.64 -4.42
CA HIS A 103 -10.56 -15.48 -3.50
C HIS A 103 -9.99 -16.90 -3.44
N LEU A 104 -10.33 -17.62 -2.38
CA LEU A 104 -9.92 -19.00 -2.17
C LEU A 104 -11.03 -19.95 -2.62
N ALA A 105 -10.84 -20.61 -3.77
CA ALA A 105 -11.74 -21.62 -4.29
C ALA A 105 -10.98 -22.67 -5.13
N PRO A 106 -11.49 -23.88 -5.27
CA PRO A 106 -10.93 -24.85 -6.21
C PRO A 106 -10.87 -24.29 -7.62
N GLY A 107 -9.71 -24.42 -8.29
CA GLY A 107 -9.49 -23.93 -9.64
C GLY A 107 -8.97 -22.49 -9.74
N THR A 108 -8.92 -21.74 -8.65
CA THR A 108 -8.28 -20.41 -8.62
C THR A 108 -6.77 -20.49 -8.41
N LYS A 109 -6.05 -19.44 -8.80
CA LYS A 109 -4.60 -19.33 -8.56
C LYS A 109 -4.33 -19.20 -7.07
N ALA A 110 -3.31 -19.92 -6.62
CA ALA A 110 -2.93 -19.91 -5.21
C ALA A 110 -2.03 -18.69 -4.88
N ASP A 111 -2.66 -17.52 -4.81
CA ASP A 111 -2.07 -16.27 -4.29
C ASP A 111 -2.62 -16.06 -2.89
N ILE A 112 -1.82 -16.38 -1.87
CA ILE A 112 -2.29 -16.49 -0.49
C ILE A 112 -1.33 -15.73 0.43
N VAL A 113 -1.89 -14.93 1.33
CA VAL A 113 -1.15 -14.30 2.43
C VAL A 113 -1.64 -14.89 3.76
N ILE A 114 -0.70 -15.36 4.58
CA ILE A 114 -0.96 -15.80 5.96
C ILE A 114 -0.34 -14.78 6.89
N PHE A 115 -1.15 -14.18 7.76
CA PHE A 115 -0.73 -13.14 8.68
C PHE A 115 -1.37 -13.28 10.06
N ASP A 116 -0.72 -12.69 11.06
CA ASP A 116 -1.27 -12.56 12.41
C ASP A 116 -2.09 -11.27 12.49
N LYS A 117 -3.42 -11.39 12.60
CA LYS A 117 -4.33 -10.23 12.67
C LYS A 117 -4.07 -9.30 13.85
N ASN A 118 -3.44 -9.80 14.91
CA ASN A 118 -3.13 -9.02 16.11
C ASN A 118 -1.79 -8.28 16.02
N LYS A 119 -0.95 -8.63 15.04
CA LYS A 119 0.39 -8.07 14.87
C LYS A 119 0.57 -7.27 13.59
N ILE A 120 -0.19 -7.61 12.52
CA ILE A 120 0.00 -6.98 11.22
C ILE A 120 -0.12 -5.45 11.31
N ILE A 121 0.93 -4.76 10.85
CA ILE A 121 1.03 -3.30 10.79
C ILE A 121 2.14 -2.88 9.82
N ASP A 122 2.00 -1.71 9.23
CA ASP A 122 3.07 -1.05 8.47
C ASP A 122 4.16 -0.51 9.40
N LYS A 123 5.39 -0.45 8.90
CA LYS A 123 6.56 0.09 9.63
C LYS A 123 7.19 1.28 8.93
N GLY A 124 6.97 1.41 7.64
CA GLY A 124 7.55 2.46 6.82
C GLY A 124 7.22 3.85 7.34
N THR A 125 8.22 4.71 7.42
CA THR A 125 8.10 6.13 7.73
C THR A 125 8.53 6.97 6.52
N TYR A 126 8.29 8.28 6.53
CA TYR A 126 8.80 9.17 5.49
C TYR A 126 10.33 9.26 5.49
N VAL A 127 10.98 8.96 6.62
CA VAL A 127 12.44 8.92 6.72
C VAL A 127 12.99 7.59 6.22
N GLU A 128 12.34 6.47 6.60
CA GLU A 128 12.71 5.11 6.22
C GLU A 128 11.50 4.37 5.63
N PRO A 129 11.14 4.63 4.37
CA PRO A 129 9.92 4.11 3.77
C PRO A 129 10.01 2.63 3.36
N THR A 130 11.20 2.12 3.09
CA THR A 130 11.45 0.78 2.51
C THR A 130 11.48 -0.32 3.58
N GLN A 131 10.48 -0.35 4.45
CA GLN A 131 10.36 -1.33 5.52
C GLN A 131 9.23 -2.31 5.23
N TYR A 132 9.49 -3.60 5.38
CA TYR A 132 8.45 -4.62 5.32
C TYR A 132 7.51 -4.53 6.54
N ALA A 133 6.24 -4.87 6.31
CA ALA A 133 5.24 -4.89 7.36
C ALA A 133 5.51 -6.02 8.38
N ASP A 134 5.17 -5.77 9.65
CA ASP A 134 5.16 -6.81 10.67
C ASP A 134 3.91 -7.69 10.56
N GLY A 135 3.99 -8.91 11.12
CA GLY A 135 2.87 -9.82 11.27
C GLY A 135 2.54 -10.66 10.04
N ILE A 136 3.25 -10.52 8.93
CA ILE A 136 3.12 -11.41 7.77
C ILE A 136 3.98 -12.65 8.02
N LYS A 137 3.37 -13.85 7.87
CA LYS A 137 4.07 -15.13 8.04
C LYS A 137 4.40 -15.79 6.71
N TYR A 138 3.44 -15.85 5.81
CA TYR A 138 3.64 -16.45 4.49
C TYR A 138 3.05 -15.57 3.41
N VAL A 139 3.76 -15.48 2.30
CA VAL A 139 3.23 -14.96 1.03
C VAL A 139 3.48 -16.02 -0.03
N ILE A 140 2.40 -16.48 -0.64
CA ILE A 140 2.39 -17.50 -1.68
C ILE A 140 1.91 -16.85 -2.96
N VAL A 141 2.65 -17.02 -4.04
CA VAL A 141 2.34 -16.48 -5.37
C VAL A 141 2.30 -17.64 -6.36
N ASN A 142 1.17 -17.86 -7.01
CA ASN A 142 0.95 -19.00 -7.91
C ASN A 142 1.38 -20.36 -7.29
N GLY A 143 1.12 -20.55 -5.99
CA GLY A 143 1.45 -21.77 -5.27
C GLY A 143 2.89 -21.87 -4.74
N TYR A 144 3.76 -20.89 -5.02
CA TYR A 144 5.13 -20.85 -4.51
C TYR A 144 5.25 -19.86 -3.35
N ALA A 145 5.77 -20.30 -2.20
CA ALA A 145 5.98 -19.43 -1.05
C ALA A 145 7.23 -18.58 -1.25
N VAL A 146 7.04 -17.26 -1.44
CA VAL A 146 8.11 -16.26 -1.56
C VAL A 146 8.51 -15.65 -0.22
N ILE A 147 7.61 -15.71 0.79
CA ILE A 147 7.90 -15.41 2.19
C ILE A 147 7.50 -16.62 3.02
N ARG A 148 8.39 -17.05 3.92
CA ARG A 148 8.18 -18.13 4.90
C ARG A 148 8.61 -17.66 6.28
N ASP A 149 7.73 -17.81 7.26
CA ASP A 149 7.94 -17.40 8.65
C ASP A 149 8.41 -15.95 8.82
N GLY A 150 7.99 -15.08 7.88
CA GLY A 150 8.34 -13.66 7.85
C GLY A 150 9.56 -13.31 6.99
N ASP A 151 10.35 -14.31 6.58
CA ASP A 151 11.58 -14.11 5.80
C ASP A 151 11.35 -14.29 4.29
N TYR A 152 11.94 -13.40 3.50
CA TYR A 152 11.95 -13.53 2.05
C TYR A 152 12.90 -14.65 1.62
N VAL A 153 12.35 -15.68 0.98
CA VAL A 153 13.11 -16.88 0.55
C VAL A 153 13.42 -16.88 -0.95
N GLY A 154 13.10 -15.79 -1.64
CA GLY A 154 13.35 -15.68 -3.08
C GLY A 154 12.26 -16.31 -3.94
N GLY A 155 12.53 -16.38 -5.24
CA GLY A 155 11.64 -16.97 -6.24
C GLY A 155 10.92 -15.92 -7.11
N SER A 156 10.65 -16.32 -8.35
CA SER A 156 9.91 -15.52 -9.33
C SER A 156 8.79 -16.38 -9.93
N SER A 157 7.72 -16.55 -9.15
CA SER A 157 6.54 -17.34 -9.53
C SER A 157 5.39 -16.46 -10.07
N GLY A 158 5.56 -15.14 -10.03
CA GLY A 158 4.60 -14.18 -10.56
C GLY A 158 4.47 -14.28 -12.08
N THR A 159 3.26 -14.02 -12.59
CA THR A 159 2.98 -13.92 -14.02
C THR A 159 2.27 -12.61 -14.32
N ILE A 160 2.47 -12.09 -15.52
CA ILE A 160 1.70 -10.94 -15.98
C ILE A 160 0.24 -11.38 -16.18
N VAL A 161 -0.67 -10.72 -15.46
CA VAL A 161 -2.11 -10.92 -15.63
C VAL A 161 -2.57 -10.14 -16.85
N LYS A 162 -3.18 -10.84 -17.81
CA LYS A 162 -3.83 -10.23 -18.99
C LYS A 162 -5.33 -10.33 -18.80
N LEU A 163 -6.04 -9.25 -19.12
CA LEU A 163 -7.50 -9.17 -19.12
C LEU A 163 -8.05 -9.69 -20.43
#